data_ad0dcb54884d308dcf78ef3db0e3b881
#
_entry.id   ad0dcb54884d308dcf78ef3db0e3b881
#
_cell.length_a   1.000
_cell.length_b   1.000
_cell.length_c   1.000
_cell.angle_alpha   90.00
_cell.angle_beta   90.00
_cell.angle_gamma   90.00
#
_symmetry.space_group_name_H-M   'P 1'
#
loop_
_entity.id
_entity.type
_entity.pdbx_description
1 polymer ?
#
loop_
_entity_poly.entity_id
_entity_poly.type
_entity_poly.pdbx_seq_one_letter_code
_entity_poly.pdbx_strand_id
1 'polypeptide(L)'
;MPQVTAILAQHGYQVSCHYLQQNISDLGYVDTDQARAHNLIKALLDPTIDVLWFYRGGGGALNLLPYLHRYKQQLLAIPEKMIVGFSDVTAIHGFLNNELGWRSIHGVNANNHLEMDSANQQPLPNIAALITEGIEYNNVLPLNVLAQQTTSISGMLIGGNHTLVAATFGTHYQPDFENKILLLEDIGVTFRQLDRYLQQLLFLKECNVKAIIFGQYYSTEPTDQERIMYKTVLQRFAEQYDKPVYYLPFFGHGKYNQPFILGETVTLQRNIESVELDASEYITLRQTPLNNADH
;
A
#
# COMPACT_ATOMS: atom_id res chain seq x y z
N MET A 1 -11.94 9.88 -18.36
CA MET A 1 -12.52 10.80 -17.33
C MET A 1 -14.03 10.66 -17.17
N PRO A 2 -14.92 10.94 -18.14
CA PRO A 2 -16.37 10.89 -17.91
C PRO A 2 -16.87 9.57 -17.30
N GLN A 3 -16.31 8.44 -17.73
CA GLN A 3 -16.65 7.11 -17.20
C GLN A 3 -16.25 6.94 -15.73
N VAL A 4 -15.02 7.34 -15.34
CA VAL A 4 -14.57 7.28 -13.93
C VAL A 4 -15.45 8.15 -13.05
N THR A 5 -15.72 9.38 -13.49
CA THR A 5 -16.59 10.30 -12.76
C THR A 5 -18.00 9.72 -12.57
N ALA A 6 -18.57 9.10 -13.60
CA ALA A 6 -19.88 8.47 -13.53
C ALA A 6 -19.90 7.29 -12.54
N ILE A 7 -18.88 6.44 -12.56
CA ILE A 7 -18.76 5.29 -11.64
C ILE A 7 -18.64 5.77 -10.19
N LEU A 8 -17.75 6.73 -9.91
CA LEU A 8 -17.59 7.27 -8.56
C LEU A 8 -18.87 7.95 -8.07
N ALA A 9 -19.59 8.68 -8.95
CA ALA A 9 -20.88 9.28 -8.62
C ALA A 9 -21.95 8.23 -8.28
N GLN A 10 -21.97 7.08 -8.97
CA GLN A 10 -22.85 5.95 -8.64
C GLN A 10 -22.57 5.37 -7.25
N HIS A 11 -21.32 5.47 -6.77
CA HIS A 11 -20.92 5.11 -5.41
C HIS A 11 -21.14 6.23 -4.37
N GLY A 12 -21.85 7.30 -4.74
CA GLY A 12 -22.20 8.39 -3.83
C GLY A 12 -21.17 9.49 -3.66
N TYR A 13 -20.07 9.48 -4.44
CA TYR A 13 -19.05 10.51 -4.36
C TYR A 13 -19.42 11.74 -5.20
N GLN A 14 -19.23 12.92 -4.64
CA GLN A 14 -19.21 14.16 -5.40
C GLN A 14 -17.80 14.37 -5.97
N VAL A 15 -17.65 14.21 -7.30
CA VAL A 15 -16.33 14.16 -7.95
C VAL A 15 -15.93 15.52 -8.49
N SER A 16 -14.77 16.00 -8.06
CA SER A 16 -14.07 17.15 -8.65
C SER A 16 -12.85 16.69 -9.45
N CYS A 17 -12.73 17.15 -10.69
CA CYS A 17 -11.54 16.92 -11.53
C CYS A 17 -10.64 18.16 -11.62
N HIS A 18 -10.84 19.14 -10.75
CA HIS A 18 -10.14 20.43 -10.79
C HIS A 18 -8.61 20.28 -10.71
N TYR A 19 -8.15 19.31 -9.95
CA TYR A 19 -6.74 19.03 -9.72
C TYR A 19 -6.15 17.98 -10.67
N LEU A 20 -6.90 17.50 -11.64
CA LEU A 20 -6.41 16.53 -12.59
C LEU A 20 -5.54 17.20 -13.65
N GLN A 21 -4.28 16.76 -13.78
CA GLN A 21 -3.35 17.22 -14.80
C GLN A 21 -3.29 16.22 -15.96
N GLN A 22 -3.11 16.73 -17.19
CA GLN A 22 -3.10 15.94 -18.41
C GLN A 22 -1.90 16.21 -19.32
N ASN A 23 -1.04 17.17 -18.97
CA ASN A 23 0.18 17.43 -19.72
C ASN A 23 1.17 16.28 -19.56
N ILE A 24 2.10 16.13 -20.49
CA ILE A 24 3.17 15.13 -20.44
C ILE A 24 4.49 15.89 -20.37
N SER A 25 5.35 15.55 -19.41
CA SER A 25 6.69 16.08 -19.27
C SER A 25 7.67 15.41 -20.25
N ASP A 26 8.87 15.99 -20.40
CA ASP A 26 9.94 15.44 -21.25
C ASP A 26 10.36 14.02 -20.84
N LEU A 27 10.15 13.63 -19.58
CA LEU A 27 10.40 12.28 -19.06
C LEU A 27 9.20 11.32 -19.22
N GLY A 28 8.12 11.77 -19.85
CA GLY A 28 6.91 10.97 -20.03
C GLY A 28 6.02 10.86 -18.77
N TYR A 29 6.34 11.60 -17.71
CA TYR A 29 5.47 11.74 -16.54
C TYR A 29 4.34 12.73 -16.83
N VAL A 30 3.28 12.66 -16.03
CA VAL A 30 2.23 13.68 -16.11
C VAL A 30 2.77 14.97 -15.54
N ASP A 31 2.97 15.97 -16.41
CA ASP A 31 3.49 17.31 -16.10
C ASP A 31 4.89 17.32 -15.46
N THR A 32 5.42 18.50 -15.11
CA THR A 32 6.68 18.66 -14.39
C THR A 32 6.51 18.33 -12.90
N ASP A 33 7.59 17.94 -12.23
CA ASP A 33 7.56 17.63 -10.80
C ASP A 33 7.06 18.82 -9.97
N GLN A 34 7.47 20.04 -10.32
CA GLN A 34 7.02 21.25 -9.65
C GLN A 34 5.52 21.48 -9.81
N ALA A 35 4.98 21.35 -11.02
CA ALA A 35 3.57 21.54 -11.30
C ALA A 35 2.72 20.47 -10.60
N ARG A 36 3.16 19.19 -10.65
CA ARG A 36 2.51 18.07 -9.96
C ARG A 36 2.46 18.29 -8.45
N ALA A 37 3.60 18.63 -7.85
CA ALA A 37 3.70 18.88 -6.42
C ALA A 37 2.81 20.04 -5.98
N HIS A 38 2.87 21.16 -6.73
CA HIS A 38 2.03 22.33 -6.44
C HIS A 38 0.54 22.03 -6.51
N ASN A 39 0.15 21.24 -7.51
CA ASN A 39 -1.23 20.83 -7.69
C ASN A 39 -1.70 19.90 -6.56
N LEU A 40 -0.87 18.92 -6.18
CA LEU A 40 -1.15 18.04 -5.04
C LEU A 40 -1.26 18.82 -3.73
N ILE A 41 -0.33 19.75 -3.46
CA ILE A 41 -0.36 20.58 -2.26
C ILE A 41 -1.62 21.44 -2.21
N LYS A 42 -2.03 22.03 -3.33
CA LYS A 42 -3.29 22.79 -3.41
C LYS A 42 -4.49 21.90 -3.08
N ALA A 43 -4.55 20.70 -3.63
CA ALA A 43 -5.63 19.75 -3.37
C ALA A 43 -5.65 19.31 -1.88
N LEU A 44 -4.48 19.11 -1.28
CA LEU A 44 -4.37 18.78 0.14
C LEU A 44 -4.85 19.93 1.03
N LEU A 45 -4.57 21.17 0.65
CA LEU A 45 -4.96 22.37 1.42
C LEU A 45 -6.40 22.84 1.15
N ASP A 46 -7.07 22.32 0.12
CA ASP A 46 -8.44 22.72 -0.24
C ASP A 46 -9.47 22.17 0.76
N PRO A 47 -10.13 23.02 1.55
CA PRO A 47 -11.09 22.57 2.57
C PRO A 47 -12.36 21.94 1.99
N THR A 48 -12.60 22.05 0.69
CA THR A 48 -13.75 21.44 0.02
C THR A 48 -13.53 20.00 -0.43
N ILE A 49 -12.28 19.48 -0.28
CA ILE A 49 -11.89 18.13 -0.65
C ILE A 49 -11.73 17.28 0.60
N ASP A 50 -12.51 16.22 0.73
CA ASP A 50 -12.40 15.23 1.81
C ASP A 50 -11.47 14.07 1.45
N VAL A 51 -11.52 13.62 0.18
CA VAL A 51 -10.79 12.47 -0.33
C VAL A 51 -10.03 12.85 -1.60
N LEU A 52 -8.73 12.52 -1.64
CA LEU A 52 -7.91 12.60 -2.84
C LEU A 52 -7.72 11.20 -3.41
N TRP A 53 -8.37 10.92 -4.54
CA TRP A 53 -8.23 9.64 -5.22
C TRP A 53 -7.31 9.79 -6.43
N PHE A 54 -6.15 9.15 -6.37
CA PHE A 54 -5.23 9.18 -7.50
C PHE A 54 -5.85 8.52 -8.73
N TYR A 55 -5.79 9.21 -9.86
CA TYR A 55 -6.35 8.71 -11.11
C TYR A 55 -5.61 7.46 -11.60
N ARG A 56 -4.26 7.47 -11.51
CA ARG A 56 -3.37 6.37 -11.88
C ARG A 56 -2.09 6.41 -11.04
N GLY A 57 -1.37 5.29 -11.01
CA GLY A 57 0.01 5.23 -10.56
C GLY A 57 0.97 5.90 -11.57
N GLY A 58 1.98 5.21 -12.02
CA GLY A 58 2.93 5.70 -13.03
C GLY A 58 4.34 5.83 -12.49
N GLY A 59 4.91 7.04 -12.52
CA GLY A 59 6.28 7.26 -12.06
C GLY A 59 6.51 8.69 -11.58
N GLY A 60 7.60 8.88 -10.82
CA GLY A 60 8.08 10.19 -10.39
C GLY A 60 7.42 10.74 -9.12
N ALA A 61 6.63 9.98 -8.36
CA ALA A 61 6.06 10.47 -7.11
C ALA A 61 7.13 10.74 -6.04
N LEU A 62 8.25 10.01 -6.04
CA LEU A 62 9.41 10.31 -5.19
C LEU A 62 9.95 11.73 -5.40
N ASN A 63 9.91 12.25 -6.62
CA ASN A 63 10.39 13.59 -6.94
C ASN A 63 9.55 14.70 -6.29
N LEU A 64 8.34 14.37 -5.84
CA LEU A 64 7.43 15.32 -5.19
C LEU A 64 7.76 15.54 -3.71
N LEU A 65 8.45 14.58 -3.07
CA LEU A 65 8.71 14.59 -1.63
C LEU A 65 9.43 15.87 -1.14
N PRO A 66 10.46 16.40 -1.83
CA PRO A 66 11.10 17.65 -1.42
C PRO A 66 10.17 18.86 -1.44
N TYR A 67 9.19 18.86 -2.34
CA TYR A 67 8.18 19.93 -2.39
C TYR A 67 7.17 19.78 -1.26
N LEU A 68 6.65 18.58 -1.02
CA LEU A 68 5.74 18.29 0.09
C LEU A 68 6.38 18.63 1.43
N HIS A 69 7.66 18.29 1.62
CA HIS A 69 8.40 18.58 2.85
C HIS A 69 8.46 20.09 3.16
N ARG A 70 8.59 20.95 2.14
CA ARG A 70 8.56 22.41 2.33
C ARG A 70 7.22 22.92 2.87
N TYR A 71 6.13 22.20 2.62
CA TYR A 71 4.78 22.54 3.08
C TYR A 71 4.34 21.74 4.31
N LYS A 72 5.23 20.93 4.90
CA LYS A 72 4.93 20.05 6.04
C LYS A 72 4.21 20.78 7.17
N GLN A 73 4.70 21.97 7.59
CA GLN A 73 4.09 22.73 8.67
C GLN A 73 2.67 23.21 8.34
N GLN A 74 2.40 23.56 7.09
CA GLN A 74 1.07 23.98 6.66
C GLN A 74 0.12 22.78 6.62
N LEU A 75 0.60 21.61 6.17
CA LEU A 75 -0.17 20.37 6.13
C LEU A 75 -0.48 19.85 7.55
N LEU A 76 0.45 19.97 8.49
CA LEU A 76 0.23 19.64 9.91
C LEU A 76 -0.81 20.55 10.60
N ALA A 77 -1.07 21.74 10.04
CA ALA A 77 -2.02 22.70 10.60
C ALA A 77 -3.48 22.48 10.15
N ILE A 78 -3.74 21.52 9.29
CA ILE A 78 -5.07 21.17 8.78
C ILE A 78 -5.46 19.75 9.20
N PRO A 79 -6.76 19.41 9.23
CA PRO A 79 -7.20 18.03 9.44
C PRO A 79 -6.63 17.09 8.38
N GLU A 80 -6.38 15.86 8.77
CA GLU A 80 -5.96 14.82 7.81
C GLU A 80 -6.98 14.65 6.68
N LYS A 81 -6.47 14.35 5.48
CA LYS A 81 -7.30 14.00 4.32
C LYS A 81 -7.03 12.56 3.90
N MET A 82 -8.09 11.86 3.57
CA MET A 82 -7.95 10.50 3.08
C MET A 82 -7.39 10.51 1.65
N ILE A 83 -6.27 9.82 1.45
CA ILE A 83 -5.67 9.62 0.14
C ILE A 83 -5.84 8.16 -0.26
N VAL A 84 -6.27 7.94 -1.51
CA VAL A 84 -6.48 6.60 -2.09
C VAL A 84 -5.59 6.43 -3.32
N GLY A 85 -4.84 5.36 -3.36
CA GLY A 85 -4.00 4.98 -4.50
C GLY A 85 -3.05 3.85 -4.16
N PHE A 86 -2.29 3.38 -5.14
CA PHE A 86 -1.24 2.37 -4.98
C PHE A 86 -0.14 2.54 -6.02
N SER A 87 0.82 1.62 -6.09
CA SER A 87 1.95 1.70 -7.03
C SER A 87 2.84 2.89 -6.71
N ASP A 88 3.14 3.77 -7.67
CA ASP A 88 3.96 4.97 -7.50
C ASP A 88 3.45 5.90 -6.36
N VAL A 89 2.13 5.86 -6.05
CA VAL A 89 1.53 6.61 -4.94
C VAL A 89 2.08 6.20 -3.57
N THR A 90 2.73 5.04 -3.47
CA THR A 90 3.44 4.60 -2.25
C THR A 90 4.40 5.66 -1.69
N ALA A 91 5.07 6.42 -2.56
CA ALA A 91 5.94 7.51 -2.11
C ALA A 91 5.17 8.59 -1.33
N ILE A 92 3.95 8.91 -1.79
CA ILE A 92 3.07 9.87 -1.11
C ILE A 92 2.53 9.29 0.20
N HIS A 93 2.10 8.02 0.20
CA HIS A 93 1.69 7.33 1.43
C HIS A 93 2.81 7.37 2.48
N GLY A 94 4.05 7.07 2.09
CA GLY A 94 5.20 7.13 2.99
C GLY A 94 5.39 8.51 3.61
N PHE A 95 5.28 9.59 2.83
CA PHE A 95 5.35 10.96 3.33
C PHE A 95 4.21 11.26 4.31
N LEU A 96 2.98 10.94 3.95
CA LEU A 96 1.82 11.21 4.80
C LEU A 96 1.90 10.48 6.13
N ASN A 97 2.22 9.18 6.10
CA ASN A 97 2.27 8.35 7.29
C ASN A 97 3.43 8.74 8.22
N ASN A 98 4.65 8.96 7.67
CA ASN A 98 5.84 9.18 8.49
C ASN A 98 6.04 10.65 8.88
N GLU A 99 5.72 11.59 7.98
CA GLU A 99 6.01 13.00 8.19
C GLU A 99 4.83 13.77 8.78
N LEU A 100 3.58 13.36 8.50
CA LEU A 100 2.37 14.03 8.97
C LEU A 100 1.60 13.22 10.01
N GLY A 101 1.86 11.91 10.14
CA GLY A 101 1.05 11.01 10.96
C GLY A 101 -0.35 10.76 10.39
N TRP A 102 -0.58 11.08 9.12
CA TRP A 102 -1.86 10.88 8.46
C TRP A 102 -2.01 9.45 8.00
N ARG A 103 -3.26 8.98 8.01
CA ARG A 103 -3.64 7.69 7.42
C ARG A 103 -3.88 7.84 5.92
N SER A 104 -3.76 6.73 5.20
CA SER A 104 -4.02 6.70 3.76
C SER A 104 -4.47 5.31 3.33
N ILE A 105 -5.17 5.20 2.21
CA ILE A 105 -5.66 3.90 1.70
C ILE A 105 -4.78 3.44 0.54
N HIS A 106 -4.01 2.38 0.77
CA HIS A 106 -3.44 1.60 -0.32
C HIS A 106 -4.56 0.82 -0.98
N GLY A 107 -4.94 1.22 -2.18
CA GLY A 107 -6.04 0.63 -2.92
C GLY A 107 -6.02 1.08 -4.37
N VAL A 108 -6.87 0.48 -5.20
CA VAL A 108 -6.88 0.72 -6.65
C VAL A 108 -7.04 2.20 -6.99
N ASN A 109 -6.27 2.66 -7.97
CA ASN A 109 -6.43 3.99 -8.53
C ASN A 109 -7.74 4.10 -9.28
N ALA A 110 -8.28 5.30 -9.42
CA ALA A 110 -9.59 5.52 -10.01
C ALA A 110 -9.71 5.03 -11.47
N ASN A 111 -8.60 4.99 -12.23
CA ASN A 111 -8.58 4.51 -13.61
C ASN A 111 -8.46 2.99 -13.75
N ASN A 112 -7.97 2.28 -12.75
CA ASN A 112 -7.76 0.82 -12.83
C ASN A 112 -9.06 0.06 -13.13
N HIS A 113 -10.19 0.58 -12.67
CA HIS A 113 -11.50 -0.01 -12.98
C HIS A 113 -11.85 0.03 -14.47
N LEU A 114 -11.28 0.95 -15.25
CA LEU A 114 -11.51 1.08 -16.69
C LEU A 114 -10.49 0.38 -17.57
N GLU A 115 -9.26 0.22 -17.06
CA GLU A 115 -8.14 -0.36 -17.84
C GLU A 115 -8.22 -1.88 -17.92
N MET A 116 -9.01 -2.51 -17.05
CA MET A 116 -9.19 -3.96 -17.03
C MET A 116 -10.45 -4.34 -17.78
N ASP A 117 -10.42 -5.45 -18.50
CA ASP A 117 -11.62 -6.00 -19.10
C ASP A 117 -12.67 -6.34 -18.01
N SER A 118 -13.92 -6.52 -18.42
CA SER A 118 -15.03 -6.76 -17.49
C SER A 118 -14.85 -7.97 -16.57
N ALA A 119 -13.99 -8.92 -16.95
CA ALA A 119 -13.67 -10.11 -16.16
C ALA A 119 -12.61 -9.87 -15.08
N ASN A 120 -11.80 -8.82 -15.23
CA ASN A 120 -10.65 -8.53 -14.39
C ASN A 120 -10.76 -7.19 -13.64
N GLN A 121 -11.90 -6.50 -13.71
CA GLN A 121 -12.09 -5.23 -13.01
C GLN A 121 -11.90 -5.40 -11.51
N GLN A 122 -10.94 -4.66 -10.98
CA GLN A 122 -10.76 -4.56 -9.53
C GLN A 122 -11.87 -3.67 -8.96
N PRO A 123 -12.58 -4.11 -7.90
CA PRO A 123 -13.59 -3.27 -7.29
C PRO A 123 -12.94 -2.03 -6.68
N LEU A 124 -13.57 -0.88 -6.85
CA LEU A 124 -13.18 0.32 -6.13
C LEU A 124 -13.40 0.10 -4.63
N PRO A 125 -12.45 0.50 -3.76
CA PRO A 125 -12.62 0.39 -2.33
C PRO A 125 -13.82 1.23 -1.88
N ASN A 126 -14.68 0.65 -1.07
CA ASN A 126 -15.73 1.38 -0.38
C ASN A 126 -15.12 2.09 0.83
N ILE A 127 -14.75 3.36 0.66
CA ILE A 127 -14.06 4.14 1.70
C ILE A 127 -14.94 4.25 2.96
N ALA A 128 -16.24 4.44 2.80
CA ALA A 128 -17.15 4.51 3.95
C ALA A 128 -17.15 3.21 4.76
N ALA A 129 -17.23 2.05 4.10
CA ALA A 129 -17.15 0.76 4.77
C ALA A 129 -15.79 0.53 5.45
N LEU A 130 -14.67 0.88 4.78
CA LEU A 130 -13.34 0.79 5.39
C LEU A 130 -13.23 1.62 6.68
N ILE A 131 -13.86 2.80 6.69
CA ILE A 131 -13.87 3.70 7.86
C ILE A 131 -14.78 3.17 8.97
N THR A 132 -15.96 2.64 8.63
CA THR A 132 -17.00 2.28 9.62
C THR A 132 -16.97 0.83 10.08
N GLU A 133 -16.51 -0.09 9.24
CA GLU A 133 -16.51 -1.53 9.48
C GLU A 133 -15.12 -2.09 9.71
N GLY A 134 -14.08 -1.38 9.21
CA GLY A 134 -12.70 -1.84 9.22
C GLY A 134 -12.40 -2.86 8.13
N ILE A 135 -11.35 -3.66 8.34
CA ILE A 135 -10.86 -4.66 7.38
C ILE A 135 -10.69 -6.01 8.08
N GLU A 136 -11.12 -7.07 7.42
CA GLU A 136 -10.83 -8.43 7.82
C GLU A 136 -10.45 -9.29 6.61
N TYR A 137 -9.27 -9.93 6.66
CA TYR A 137 -8.77 -10.87 5.65
C TYR A 137 -8.34 -12.17 6.34
N ASN A 138 -8.95 -13.30 5.93
CA ASN A 138 -8.78 -14.62 6.55
C ASN A 138 -7.85 -15.54 5.75
N ASN A 139 -7.08 -15.01 4.82
CA ASN A 139 -6.27 -15.77 3.86
C ASN A 139 -4.78 -15.43 3.91
N VAL A 140 -4.30 -14.92 5.03
CA VAL A 140 -2.88 -14.64 5.25
C VAL A 140 -2.14 -15.93 5.56
N LEU A 141 -1.05 -16.19 4.84
CA LEU A 141 -0.25 -17.39 4.94
C LEU A 141 1.05 -17.11 5.72
N PRO A 142 1.42 -17.93 6.72
CA PRO A 142 2.72 -17.83 7.35
C PRO A 142 3.82 -18.38 6.42
N LEU A 143 4.94 -17.66 6.27
CA LEU A 143 6.09 -18.10 5.44
C LEU A 143 7.25 -18.66 6.26
N ASN A 144 7.31 -18.42 7.58
CA ASN A 144 8.35 -18.97 8.43
C ASN A 144 7.81 -19.51 9.75
N VAL A 145 8.66 -20.22 10.47
CA VAL A 145 8.31 -20.83 11.76
C VAL A 145 7.86 -19.79 12.79
N LEU A 146 8.46 -18.60 12.77
CA LEU A 146 8.08 -17.52 13.69
C LEU A 146 6.65 -17.05 13.44
N ALA A 147 6.26 -16.93 12.18
CA ALA A 147 4.87 -16.59 11.82
C ALA A 147 3.88 -17.70 12.19
N GLN A 148 4.27 -18.97 12.05
CA GLN A 148 3.45 -20.13 12.45
C GLN A 148 3.24 -20.21 13.97
N GLN A 149 4.27 -19.83 14.74
CA GLN A 149 4.23 -19.89 16.22
C GLN A 149 3.59 -18.65 16.85
N THR A 150 3.48 -17.55 16.12
CA THR A 150 2.91 -16.29 16.62
C THR A 150 1.39 -16.42 16.74
N THR A 151 0.86 -16.33 17.98
CA THR A 151 -0.58 -16.37 18.23
C THR A 151 -1.28 -15.08 17.84
N SER A 152 -0.66 -13.93 18.14
CA SER A 152 -1.14 -12.60 17.76
C SER A 152 0.01 -11.61 17.71
N ILE A 153 -0.02 -10.71 16.73
CA ILE A 153 0.93 -9.61 16.60
C ILE A 153 0.22 -8.37 16.05
N SER A 154 0.47 -7.23 16.65
CA SER A 154 -0.13 -5.95 16.25
C SER A 154 0.92 -4.88 16.07
N GLY A 155 0.70 -4.00 15.10
CA GLY A 155 1.56 -2.86 14.82
C GLY A 155 0.94 -1.94 13.77
N MET A 156 1.43 -0.71 13.70
CA MET A 156 1.03 0.22 12.65
C MET A 156 1.48 -0.32 11.29
N LEU A 157 0.58 -0.34 10.32
CA LEU A 157 0.87 -0.80 8.96
C LEU A 157 1.50 0.31 8.13
N ILE A 158 2.63 0.01 7.52
CA ILE A 158 3.34 0.90 6.59
C ILE A 158 3.79 0.12 5.35
N GLY A 159 4.14 0.80 4.28
CA GLY A 159 4.72 0.18 3.09
C GLY A 159 3.93 0.44 1.81
N GLY A 160 3.78 -0.58 0.96
CA GLY A 160 3.19 -0.54 -0.37
C GLY A 160 4.11 -1.11 -1.43
N ASN A 161 4.33 -0.40 -2.54
CA ASN A 161 5.23 -0.85 -3.60
C ASN A 161 6.69 -0.92 -3.12
N HIS A 162 7.30 -2.12 -3.25
CA HIS A 162 8.62 -2.41 -2.70
C HIS A 162 9.72 -1.55 -3.33
N THR A 163 9.68 -1.35 -4.64
CA THR A 163 10.63 -0.47 -5.34
C THR A 163 10.63 0.95 -4.75
N LEU A 164 9.45 1.51 -4.48
CA LEU A 164 9.30 2.86 -3.92
C LEU A 164 9.77 2.92 -2.46
N VAL A 165 9.44 1.92 -1.66
CA VAL A 165 9.92 1.81 -0.27
C VAL A 165 11.45 1.67 -0.24
N ALA A 166 12.02 0.74 -1.02
CA ALA A 166 13.47 0.52 -1.08
C ALA A 166 14.25 1.75 -1.58
N ALA A 167 13.68 2.54 -2.47
CA ALA A 167 14.29 3.77 -2.96
C ALA A 167 14.44 4.85 -1.88
N THR A 168 13.75 4.72 -0.74
CA THR A 168 13.90 5.65 0.40
C THR A 168 14.94 5.20 1.41
N PHE A 169 15.44 3.97 1.36
CA PHE A 169 16.38 3.44 2.35
C PHE A 169 17.68 4.23 2.40
N GLY A 170 18.09 4.60 3.61
CA GLY A 170 19.25 5.44 3.85
C GLY A 170 19.08 6.92 3.50
N THR A 171 17.86 7.36 3.16
CA THR A 171 17.53 8.74 2.88
C THR A 171 16.74 9.37 4.03
N HIS A 172 16.53 10.69 3.98
CA HIS A 172 15.65 11.40 4.92
C HIS A 172 14.20 10.91 4.90
N TYR A 173 13.76 10.29 3.80
CA TYR A 173 12.39 9.80 3.60
C TYR A 173 12.22 8.32 3.97
N GLN A 174 13.26 7.68 4.52
CA GLN A 174 13.14 6.31 5.00
C GLN A 174 12.08 6.22 6.09
N PRO A 175 11.14 5.26 6.00
CA PRO A 175 10.19 5.03 7.08
C PRO A 175 10.89 4.71 8.40
N ASP A 176 10.32 5.18 9.50
CA ASP A 176 10.61 4.62 10.80
C ASP A 176 9.96 3.24 10.89
N PHE A 177 10.78 2.19 11.05
CA PHE A 177 10.34 0.80 11.08
C PHE A 177 10.02 0.28 12.47
N GLU A 178 10.37 1.04 13.52
CA GLU A 178 10.25 0.54 14.88
C GLU A 178 8.80 0.24 15.26
N ASN A 179 8.57 -0.99 15.74
CA ASN A 179 7.27 -1.46 16.19
C ASN A 179 6.16 -1.49 15.13
N LYS A 180 6.50 -1.41 13.83
CA LYS A 180 5.54 -1.41 12.72
C LYS A 180 5.46 -2.77 12.03
N ILE A 181 4.45 -2.94 11.20
CA ILE A 181 4.30 -4.08 10.28
C ILE A 181 4.49 -3.54 8.88
N LEU A 182 5.42 -4.15 8.14
CA LEU A 182 5.78 -3.72 6.79
C LEU A 182 5.02 -4.54 5.75
N LEU A 183 4.27 -3.86 4.91
CA LEU A 183 3.49 -4.44 3.81
C LEU A 183 4.17 -4.14 2.49
N LEU A 184 4.51 -5.16 1.69
CA LEU A 184 5.28 -4.99 0.46
C LEU A 184 4.70 -5.80 -0.71
N GLU A 185 4.56 -5.17 -1.85
CA GLU A 185 4.20 -5.78 -3.13
C GLU A 185 4.96 -5.08 -4.26
N ASP A 186 5.01 -5.68 -5.46
CA ASP A 186 5.59 -5.00 -6.62
C ASP A 186 5.10 -5.60 -7.94
N ILE A 187 5.38 -4.90 -9.03
CA ILE A 187 5.18 -5.38 -10.40
C ILE A 187 6.34 -4.97 -11.29
N GLY A 188 6.62 -5.79 -12.31
CA GLY A 188 7.66 -5.49 -13.29
C GLY A 188 9.10 -5.70 -12.80
N VAL A 189 9.29 -6.05 -11.53
CA VAL A 189 10.58 -6.48 -11.00
C VAL A 189 10.83 -7.94 -11.37
N THR A 190 12.03 -8.27 -11.81
CA THR A 190 12.41 -9.67 -11.99
C THR A 190 12.64 -10.34 -10.64
N PHE A 191 12.54 -11.67 -10.56
CA PHE A 191 12.86 -12.39 -9.31
C PHE A 191 14.29 -12.12 -8.81
N ARG A 192 15.25 -11.80 -9.71
CA ARG A 192 16.63 -11.39 -9.33
C ARG A 192 16.69 -9.99 -8.74
N GLN A 193 15.80 -9.08 -9.16
CA GLN A 193 15.68 -7.76 -8.52
C GLN A 193 15.02 -7.89 -7.15
N LEU A 194 13.96 -8.70 -7.06
CA LEU A 194 13.33 -9.00 -5.78
C LEU A 194 14.34 -9.58 -4.78
N ASP A 195 15.14 -10.57 -5.19
CA ASP A 195 16.18 -11.17 -4.34
C ASP A 195 17.15 -10.10 -3.80
N ARG A 196 17.58 -9.13 -4.62
CA ARG A 196 18.42 -8.01 -4.17
C ARG A 196 17.72 -7.08 -3.19
N TYR A 197 16.44 -6.75 -3.41
CA TYR A 197 15.67 -5.91 -2.48
C TYR A 197 15.49 -6.59 -1.12
N LEU A 198 15.22 -7.88 -1.13
CA LEU A 198 15.11 -8.67 0.11
C LEU A 198 16.45 -8.79 0.84
N GLN A 199 17.54 -8.96 0.09
CA GLN A 199 18.89 -8.94 0.66
C GLN A 199 19.24 -7.57 1.25
N GLN A 200 18.78 -6.47 0.62
CA GLN A 200 18.91 -5.12 1.18
C GLN A 200 18.17 -4.97 2.51
N LEU A 201 16.95 -5.53 2.62
CA LEU A 201 16.21 -5.55 3.90
C LEU A 201 16.96 -6.31 5.01
N LEU A 202 17.60 -7.45 4.69
CA LEU A 202 18.41 -8.20 5.64
C LEU A 202 19.64 -7.40 6.13
N PHE A 203 20.19 -6.53 5.28
CA PHE A 203 21.35 -5.69 5.62
C PHE A 203 20.99 -4.37 6.29
N LEU A 204 19.72 -3.98 6.26
CA LEU A 204 19.26 -2.71 6.80
C LEU A 204 19.29 -2.74 8.34
N LYS A 205 20.26 -2.04 8.93
CA LYS A 205 20.54 -2.09 10.38
C LYS A 205 19.39 -1.62 11.28
N GLU A 206 18.53 -0.75 10.77
CA GLU A 206 17.46 -0.09 11.53
C GLU A 206 16.06 -0.62 11.15
N CYS A 207 15.97 -1.78 10.50
CA CYS A 207 14.70 -2.38 10.12
C CYS A 207 14.12 -3.22 11.29
N ASN A 208 13.70 -2.55 12.35
CA ASN A 208 13.10 -3.18 13.55
C ASN A 208 11.59 -3.36 13.43
N VAL A 209 11.10 -3.85 12.28
CA VAL A 209 9.69 -4.16 12.12
C VAL A 209 9.28 -5.36 12.99
N LYS A 210 8.04 -5.40 13.42
CA LYS A 210 7.47 -6.55 14.13
C LYS A 210 7.23 -7.74 13.21
N ALA A 211 6.80 -7.48 11.97
CA ALA A 211 6.51 -8.48 10.96
C ALA A 211 6.59 -7.87 9.56
N ILE A 212 6.71 -8.75 8.55
CA ILE A 212 6.57 -8.37 7.14
C ILE A 212 5.41 -9.16 6.54
N ILE A 213 4.59 -8.49 5.71
CA ILE A 213 3.55 -9.09 4.90
C ILE A 213 3.90 -8.85 3.43
N PHE A 214 4.13 -9.91 2.68
CA PHE A 214 4.33 -9.83 1.24
C PHE A 214 3.02 -10.02 0.48
N GLY A 215 2.80 -9.20 -0.54
CA GLY A 215 1.79 -9.39 -1.57
C GLY A 215 2.36 -10.03 -2.83
N GLN A 216 1.74 -9.75 -3.97
CA GLN A 216 2.16 -10.26 -5.27
C GLN A 216 3.35 -9.49 -5.83
N TYR A 217 4.22 -10.21 -6.57
CA TYR A 217 5.39 -9.67 -7.27
C TYR A 217 5.42 -10.05 -8.76
N TYR A 218 4.50 -10.85 -9.21
CA TYR A 218 4.40 -11.28 -10.60
C TYR A 218 3.23 -10.61 -11.32
N SER A 219 3.24 -10.64 -12.64
CA SER A 219 2.19 -10.08 -13.49
C SER A 219 0.83 -10.78 -13.25
N THR A 220 -0.23 -10.24 -13.83
CA THR A 220 -1.58 -10.81 -13.73
C THR A 220 -1.69 -12.20 -14.38
N GLU A 221 -0.85 -12.50 -15.36
CA GLU A 221 -0.80 -13.76 -16.10
C GLU A 221 0.61 -14.36 -16.07
N PRO A 222 1.14 -14.72 -14.88
CA PRO A 222 2.47 -15.32 -14.78
C PRO A 222 2.46 -16.76 -15.24
N THR A 223 3.57 -17.21 -15.82
CA THR A 223 3.81 -18.65 -16.04
C THR A 223 3.98 -19.36 -14.68
N ASP A 224 3.75 -20.66 -14.65
CA ASP A 224 3.96 -21.46 -13.44
C ASP A 224 5.41 -21.38 -12.96
N GLN A 225 6.38 -21.34 -13.88
CA GLN A 225 7.77 -21.21 -13.55
C GLN A 225 8.08 -19.85 -12.88
N GLU A 226 7.51 -18.76 -13.38
CA GLU A 226 7.65 -17.45 -12.74
C GLU A 226 7.06 -17.46 -11.32
N ARG A 227 5.86 -18.00 -11.12
CA ARG A 227 5.25 -18.13 -9.78
C ARG A 227 6.17 -18.90 -8.82
N ILE A 228 6.75 -20.00 -9.27
CA ILE A 228 7.67 -20.81 -8.47
C ILE A 228 8.90 -19.99 -8.10
N MET A 229 9.50 -19.25 -9.06
CA MET A 229 10.71 -18.46 -8.80
C MET A 229 10.48 -17.35 -7.77
N TYR A 230 9.40 -16.58 -7.89
CA TYR A 230 9.08 -15.53 -6.92
C TYR A 230 8.78 -16.12 -5.52
N LYS A 231 7.99 -17.19 -5.45
CA LYS A 231 7.73 -17.89 -4.18
C LYS A 231 9.00 -18.41 -3.53
N THR A 232 9.91 -18.98 -4.33
CA THR A 232 11.21 -19.48 -3.83
C THR A 232 12.05 -18.36 -3.24
N VAL A 233 12.08 -17.18 -3.88
CA VAL A 233 12.84 -16.03 -3.38
C VAL A 233 12.25 -15.52 -2.07
N LEU A 234 10.93 -15.38 -1.99
CA LEU A 234 10.25 -14.97 -0.74
C LEU A 234 10.46 -15.98 0.39
N GLN A 235 10.37 -17.28 0.09
CA GLN A 235 10.57 -18.34 1.07
C GLN A 235 11.99 -18.34 1.63
N ARG A 236 13.00 -18.23 0.76
CA ARG A 236 14.43 -18.15 1.18
C ARG A 236 14.71 -16.93 2.07
N PHE A 237 14.10 -15.81 1.79
CA PHE A 237 14.18 -14.64 2.65
C PHE A 237 13.52 -14.92 4.01
N ALA A 238 12.29 -15.44 4.00
CA ALA A 238 11.54 -15.71 5.23
C ALA A 238 12.28 -16.68 6.18
N GLU A 239 12.99 -17.67 5.63
CA GLU A 239 13.80 -18.62 6.41
C GLU A 239 15.00 -17.97 7.11
N GLN A 240 15.50 -16.85 6.59
CA GLN A 240 16.66 -16.13 7.13
C GLN A 240 16.27 -14.95 8.03
N TYR A 241 15.00 -14.49 7.93
CA TYR A 241 14.56 -13.30 8.64
C TYR A 241 14.17 -13.65 10.09
N ASP A 242 14.59 -12.83 11.03
CA ASP A 242 14.44 -13.04 12.49
C ASP A 242 13.11 -12.58 13.07
N LYS A 243 12.14 -12.24 12.21
CA LYS A 243 10.76 -11.84 12.58
C LYS A 243 9.74 -12.66 11.82
N PRO A 244 8.45 -12.66 12.24
CA PRO A 244 7.35 -13.26 11.50
C PRO A 244 7.23 -12.69 10.07
N VAL A 245 7.13 -13.58 9.09
CA VAL A 245 6.95 -13.24 7.68
C VAL A 245 5.69 -13.93 7.16
N TYR A 246 4.84 -13.14 6.52
CA TYR A 246 3.54 -13.57 6.00
C TYR A 246 3.42 -13.29 4.51
N TYR A 247 2.47 -13.94 3.86
CA TYR A 247 2.09 -13.71 2.47
C TYR A 247 0.57 -13.52 2.35
N LEU A 248 0.15 -12.50 1.63
CA LEU A 248 -1.26 -12.22 1.33
C LEU A 248 -1.48 -12.30 -0.19
N PRO A 249 -2.21 -13.33 -0.70
CA PRO A 249 -2.28 -13.63 -2.13
C PRO A 249 -3.06 -12.61 -2.96
N PHE A 250 -3.90 -11.79 -2.34
CA PHE A 250 -4.81 -10.85 -3.03
C PHE A 250 -4.46 -9.39 -2.76
N PHE A 251 -3.19 -9.09 -2.60
CA PHE A 251 -2.66 -7.75 -2.41
C PHE A 251 -1.60 -7.41 -3.45
N GLY A 252 -1.68 -6.22 -4.06
CA GLY A 252 -0.73 -5.69 -5.03
C GLY A 252 -1.28 -5.63 -6.46
N HIS A 253 -0.39 -5.68 -7.45
CA HIS A 253 -0.73 -5.50 -8.87
C HIS A 253 -1.30 -6.75 -9.56
N GLY A 254 -1.81 -7.70 -8.80
CA GLY A 254 -2.45 -8.88 -9.35
C GLY A 254 -3.89 -8.64 -9.83
N LYS A 255 -4.61 -9.75 -10.04
CA LYS A 255 -6.03 -9.70 -10.42
C LYS A 255 -6.91 -9.01 -9.38
N TYR A 256 -6.52 -9.10 -8.11
CA TYR A 256 -7.20 -8.46 -6.98
C TYR A 256 -6.18 -7.63 -6.18
N ASN A 257 -6.59 -6.46 -5.74
CA ASN A 257 -5.81 -5.61 -4.84
C ASN A 257 -6.69 -5.23 -3.65
N GLN A 258 -6.63 -6.04 -2.61
CA GLN A 258 -7.33 -5.79 -1.36
C GLN A 258 -6.83 -4.48 -0.74
N PRO A 259 -7.72 -3.55 -0.37
CA PRO A 259 -7.32 -2.27 0.20
C PRO A 259 -6.79 -2.42 1.64
N PHE A 260 -5.88 -1.52 2.02
CA PHE A 260 -5.36 -1.39 3.39
C PHE A 260 -5.33 0.06 3.82
N ILE A 261 -5.53 0.30 5.10
CA ILE A 261 -5.31 1.61 5.72
C ILE A 261 -3.88 1.64 6.24
N LEU A 262 -3.01 2.36 5.55
CA LEU A 262 -1.64 2.63 6.00
C LEU A 262 -1.65 3.73 7.06
N GLY A 263 -0.72 3.66 8.01
CA GLY A 263 -0.73 4.55 9.17
C GLY A 263 -1.72 4.13 10.27
N GLU A 264 -2.41 3.00 10.10
CA GLU A 264 -3.35 2.45 11.09
C GLU A 264 -2.86 1.11 11.64
N THR A 265 -3.28 0.75 12.84
CA THR A 265 -2.92 -0.52 13.47
C THR A 265 -3.56 -1.69 12.75
N VAL A 266 -2.76 -2.71 12.46
CA VAL A 266 -3.21 -4.01 12.00
C VAL A 266 -2.89 -5.07 13.05
N THR A 267 -3.77 -6.06 13.18
CA THR A 267 -3.55 -7.25 14.02
C THR A 267 -3.61 -8.49 13.14
N LEU A 268 -2.57 -9.30 13.24
CA LEU A 268 -2.51 -10.66 12.67
C LEU A 268 -2.76 -11.64 13.80
N GLN A 269 -3.77 -12.49 13.65
CA GLN A 269 -4.17 -13.45 14.68
C GLN A 269 -4.32 -14.84 14.08
N ARG A 270 -3.69 -15.83 14.72
CA ARG A 270 -3.83 -17.24 14.36
C ARG A 270 -5.20 -17.75 14.80
N ASN A 271 -5.93 -18.40 13.89
CA ASN A 271 -7.19 -19.07 14.23
C ASN A 271 -6.91 -20.42 14.88
N ILE A 272 -7.20 -20.53 16.17
CA ILE A 272 -6.96 -21.75 16.98
C ILE A 272 -8.14 -22.74 16.92
N GLU A 273 -9.29 -22.34 16.36
CA GLU A 273 -10.57 -23.07 16.52
C GLU A 273 -10.92 -24.08 15.41
N SER A 274 -10.08 -24.41 14.46
CA SER A 274 -10.42 -25.44 13.48
C SER A 274 -9.83 -26.80 13.84
N VAL A 275 -10.63 -27.65 14.47
CA VAL A 275 -10.35 -29.08 14.76
C VAL A 275 -10.52 -29.95 13.51
N GLU A 276 -10.75 -29.40 12.34
CA GLU A 276 -10.85 -30.15 11.09
C GLU A 276 -9.46 -30.35 10.46
N LEU A 277 -9.17 -31.60 10.14
CA LEU A 277 -7.90 -32.19 9.71
C LEU A 277 -7.27 -31.60 8.42
N ASP A 278 -7.82 -30.53 7.85
CA ASP A 278 -7.32 -29.90 6.61
C ASP A 278 -7.46 -28.37 6.57
N ALA A 279 -7.67 -27.73 7.72
CA ALA A 279 -7.59 -26.28 7.81
C ALA A 279 -6.12 -25.88 7.75
N SER A 280 -5.64 -25.59 6.53
CA SER A 280 -4.40 -24.84 6.31
C SER A 280 -4.33 -23.71 7.34
N GLU A 281 -3.17 -23.54 7.99
CA GLU A 281 -2.94 -22.57 9.07
C GLU A 281 -3.08 -21.13 8.56
N TYR A 282 -4.30 -20.71 8.25
CA TYR A 282 -4.59 -19.35 7.85
C TYR A 282 -4.62 -18.42 9.06
N ILE A 283 -4.09 -17.24 8.84
CA ILE A 283 -4.06 -16.18 9.83
C ILE A 283 -5.04 -15.11 9.40
N THR A 284 -5.84 -14.65 10.36
CA THR A 284 -6.75 -13.52 10.16
C THR A 284 -5.99 -12.22 10.40
N LEU A 285 -6.09 -11.31 9.44
CA LEU A 285 -5.62 -9.93 9.54
C LEU A 285 -6.84 -9.03 9.76
N ARG A 286 -6.77 -8.16 10.76
CA ARG A 286 -7.81 -7.16 11.07
C ARG A 286 -7.23 -5.77 11.20
N GLN A 287 -7.96 -4.80 10.66
CA GLN A 287 -7.82 -3.38 11.02
C GLN A 287 -9.14 -2.89 11.61
N THR A 288 -9.10 -2.24 12.76
CA THR A 288 -10.30 -1.71 13.42
C THR A 288 -10.90 -0.54 12.63
N PRO A 289 -12.21 -0.30 12.75
CA PRO A 289 -12.85 0.90 12.19
C PRO A 289 -12.18 2.19 12.67
N LEU A 290 -12.05 3.18 11.77
CA LEU A 290 -11.40 4.46 12.10
C LEU A 290 -12.19 5.30 13.13
N ASN A 291 -13.50 5.07 13.26
CA ASN A 291 -14.37 5.82 14.18
C ASN A 291 -14.14 5.47 15.67
N ASN A 292 -13.32 4.47 15.99
CA ASN A 292 -13.02 4.04 17.35
C ASN A 292 -11.66 4.54 17.87
N ALA A 293 -10.96 5.37 17.11
CA ALA A 293 -9.75 6.01 17.61
C ALA A 293 -10.16 7.16 18.53
N ASP A 294 -9.90 6.99 19.82
CA ASP A 294 -10.01 8.04 20.83
C ASP A 294 -9.23 9.28 20.38
N HIS A 295 -9.92 10.40 20.32
CA HIS A 295 -9.35 11.73 20.13
C HIS A 295 -8.73 12.25 21.42
#